data_4e77d2cf9c965a096200e439e0ff2bd8
#
_entry.id   4e77d2cf9c965a096200e439e0ff2bd8
#
_cell.length_a   1.000
_cell.length_b   1.000
_cell.length_c   1.000
_cell.angle_alpha   90.00
_cell.angle_beta   90.00
_cell.angle_gamma   90.00
#
_symmetry.space_group_name_H-M   'P 1'
#
loop_
_entity.id
_entity.type
_entity.pdbx_description
1 polymer ?
#
loop_
_entity_poly.entity_id
_entity_poly.type
_entity_poly.pdbx_seq_one_letter_code
_entity_poly.pdbx_strand_id
1 'polypeptide(L)'
;MKHLYPALFAAACLLAGTTALAERADRDKPLTIDADALRHDDQKQITVFTGRVTANKGTIAMRGARLEVRQDAAGNQFGILTAEPGQRAFFRQKREGLDEYIEGEAEQVEYDSTTDTARLMRKAEL
;
A
#
# COMPACT_ATOMS: atom_id res chain seq x y z
N MET A 1 -9.68 44.69 1.30
CA MET A 1 -9.30 44.28 -0.06
C MET A 1 -8.11 43.32 -0.11
N LYS A 2 -7.05 43.59 0.62
CA LYS A 2 -5.88 42.70 0.65
C LYS A 2 -6.18 41.29 1.19
N HIS A 3 -7.22 41.15 1.98
CA HIS A 3 -7.59 39.87 2.56
C HIS A 3 -8.38 38.95 1.64
N LEU A 4 -9.00 39.52 0.58
CA LEU A 4 -9.79 38.76 -0.38
C LEU A 4 -8.93 37.91 -1.31
N TYR A 5 -7.79 38.43 -1.73
CA TYR A 5 -6.93 37.74 -2.68
C TYR A 5 -6.30 36.46 -2.10
N PRO A 6 -5.76 36.50 -0.89
CA PRO A 6 -5.25 35.24 -0.28
C PRO A 6 -6.33 34.19 -0.10
N ALA A 7 -7.54 34.60 0.27
CA ALA A 7 -8.65 33.70 0.45
C ALA A 7 -9.08 33.03 -0.85
N LEU A 8 -9.18 33.79 -1.92
CA LEU A 8 -9.52 33.25 -3.24
C LEU A 8 -8.47 32.32 -3.76
N PHE A 9 -7.20 32.68 -3.59
CA PHE A 9 -6.09 31.82 -4.00
C PHE A 9 -6.08 30.51 -3.24
N ALA A 10 -6.32 30.56 -1.93
CA ALA A 10 -6.38 29.36 -1.10
C ALA A 10 -7.53 28.43 -1.51
N ALA A 11 -8.68 29.00 -1.87
CA ALA A 11 -9.82 28.20 -2.34
C ALA A 11 -9.50 27.49 -3.66
N ALA A 12 -8.84 28.18 -4.60
CA ALA A 12 -8.43 27.57 -5.85
C ALA A 12 -7.43 26.43 -5.64
N CYS A 13 -6.47 26.62 -4.74
CA CYS A 13 -5.51 25.58 -4.40
C CYS A 13 -6.19 24.36 -3.77
N LEU A 14 -7.19 24.57 -2.93
CA LEU A 14 -7.95 23.47 -2.32
C LEU A 14 -8.69 22.66 -3.38
N LEU A 15 -9.32 23.30 -4.35
CA LEU A 15 -10.01 22.60 -5.43
C LEU A 15 -9.04 21.78 -6.30
N ALA A 16 -7.90 22.36 -6.65
CA ALA A 16 -6.87 21.64 -7.39
C ALA A 16 -6.25 20.51 -6.57
N GLY A 17 -6.11 20.71 -5.26
CA GLY A 17 -5.53 19.74 -4.36
C GLY A 17 -6.41 18.53 -4.04
N THR A 18 -7.74 18.65 -4.22
CA THR A 18 -8.67 17.58 -3.87
C THR A 18 -8.40 16.29 -4.68
N THR A 19 -8.18 16.42 -5.98
CA THR A 19 -7.87 15.28 -6.84
C THR A 19 -6.51 14.67 -6.50
N ALA A 20 -5.51 15.53 -6.26
CA ALA A 20 -4.17 15.08 -5.88
C ALA A 20 -4.16 14.41 -4.51
N LEU A 21 -5.00 14.84 -3.57
CA LEU A 21 -5.12 14.26 -2.24
C LEU A 21 -5.70 12.84 -2.28
N ALA A 22 -6.65 12.56 -3.17
CA ALA A 22 -7.21 11.22 -3.34
C ALA A 22 -6.14 10.22 -3.77
N GLU A 23 -5.21 10.66 -4.63
CA GLU A 23 -4.08 9.84 -5.06
C GLU A 23 -3.04 9.66 -3.95
N ARG A 24 -2.76 10.72 -3.22
CA ARG A 24 -1.74 10.72 -2.17
C ARG A 24 -2.22 10.08 -0.87
N ALA A 25 -3.51 9.94 -0.68
CA ALA A 25 -4.07 9.44 0.57
C ALA A 25 -3.50 8.09 0.96
N ASP A 26 -3.34 7.17 0.00
CA ASP A 26 -2.77 5.85 0.28
C ASP A 26 -1.27 5.91 0.54
N ARG A 27 -0.54 6.77 -0.16
CA ARG A 27 0.90 6.92 0.01
C ARG A 27 1.28 7.42 1.39
N ASP A 28 0.51 8.39 1.90
CA ASP A 28 0.81 9.05 3.16
C ASP A 28 0.26 8.29 4.36
N LYS A 29 -0.55 7.26 4.13
CA LYS A 29 -1.08 6.46 5.22
C LYS A 29 -0.03 5.49 5.75
N PRO A 30 -0.05 5.21 7.06
CA PRO A 30 0.87 4.24 7.62
C PRO A 30 0.55 2.83 7.13
N LEU A 31 1.58 2.03 6.98
CA LEU A 31 1.43 0.61 6.73
C LEU A 31 1.20 -0.10 8.05
N THR A 32 0.04 -0.73 8.20
CA THR A 32 -0.32 -1.49 9.39
C THR A 32 -0.35 -2.97 9.03
N ILE A 33 0.36 -3.79 9.79
CA ILE A 33 0.47 -5.22 9.53
C ILE A 33 0.10 -6.00 10.78
N ASP A 34 -0.79 -6.96 10.62
CA ASP A 34 -1.15 -7.93 11.66
C ASP A 34 -0.72 -9.32 11.22
N ALA A 35 -0.15 -10.08 12.15
CA ALA A 35 0.30 -11.44 11.89
C ALA A 35 0.41 -12.21 13.19
N ASP A 36 0.54 -13.52 13.10
CA ASP A 36 0.73 -14.35 14.29
C ASP A 36 2.15 -14.23 14.85
N ALA A 37 3.14 -14.02 13.98
CA ALA A 37 4.53 -13.91 14.39
C ALA A 37 5.27 -12.89 13.55
N LEU A 38 6.31 -12.28 14.14
CA LEU A 38 7.15 -11.29 13.50
C LEU A 38 8.61 -11.58 13.84
N ARG A 39 9.49 -11.47 12.86
CA ARG A 39 10.92 -11.54 13.04
C ARG A 39 11.59 -10.38 12.28
N HIS A 40 12.46 -9.66 12.96
CA HIS A 40 13.17 -8.53 12.38
C HIS A 40 14.68 -8.79 12.35
N ASP A 41 15.31 -8.54 11.21
CA ASP A 41 16.75 -8.56 11.05
C ASP A 41 17.23 -7.12 10.85
N ASP A 42 17.83 -6.56 11.87
CA ASP A 42 18.25 -5.17 11.87
C ASP A 42 19.42 -4.89 10.92
N GLN A 43 20.31 -5.86 10.74
CA GLN A 43 21.43 -5.68 9.82
C GLN A 43 21.00 -5.63 8.36
N LYS A 44 20.06 -6.49 7.99
CA LYS A 44 19.54 -6.56 6.63
C LYS A 44 18.36 -5.63 6.39
N GLN A 45 17.82 -5.02 7.44
CA GLN A 45 16.61 -4.21 7.37
C GLN A 45 15.44 -4.96 6.74
N ILE A 46 15.26 -6.19 7.19
CA ILE A 46 14.21 -7.09 6.71
C ILE A 46 13.33 -7.48 7.88
N THR A 47 12.02 -7.36 7.71
CA THR A 47 11.04 -7.82 8.68
C THR A 47 10.17 -8.88 8.01
N VAL A 48 9.98 -10.01 8.68
CA VAL A 48 9.16 -11.11 8.17
C VAL A 48 7.99 -11.33 9.11
N PHE A 49 6.80 -11.26 8.55
CA PHE A 49 5.54 -11.55 9.24
C PHE A 49 5.03 -12.89 8.74
N THR A 50 4.58 -13.74 9.64
CA THR A 50 4.07 -15.06 9.30
C THR A 50 2.80 -15.38 10.05
N GLY A 51 1.93 -16.14 9.41
CA GLY A 51 0.67 -16.62 9.98
C GLY A 51 -0.44 -15.58 9.89
N ARG A 52 -1.43 -15.84 9.07
CA ARG A 52 -2.63 -15.00 8.91
C ARG A 52 -2.29 -13.52 8.77
N VAL A 53 -1.45 -13.22 7.79
CA VAL A 53 -0.95 -11.87 7.59
C VAL A 53 -2.01 -11.01 6.92
N THR A 54 -2.27 -9.84 7.50
CA THR A 54 -3.06 -8.79 6.86
C THR A 54 -2.25 -7.51 6.88
N ALA A 55 -2.21 -6.81 5.76
CA ALA A 55 -1.49 -5.56 5.63
C ALA A 55 -2.43 -4.51 5.04
N ASN A 56 -2.46 -3.34 5.67
CA ASN A 56 -3.33 -2.25 5.25
C ASN A 56 -2.54 -0.95 5.15
N LYS A 57 -2.76 -0.23 4.06
CA LYS A 57 -2.19 1.09 3.85
C LYS A 57 -3.23 1.94 3.12
N GLY A 58 -3.93 2.80 3.86
CA GLY A 58 -5.06 3.54 3.30
C GLY A 58 -6.15 2.60 2.80
N THR A 59 -6.47 2.68 1.51
CA THR A 59 -7.47 1.79 0.89
C THR A 59 -6.89 0.46 0.46
N ILE A 60 -5.56 0.32 0.47
CA ILE A 60 -4.90 -0.93 0.11
C ILE A 60 -5.08 -1.94 1.23
N ALA A 61 -5.58 -3.12 0.88
CA ALA A 61 -5.71 -4.25 1.78
C ALA A 61 -5.09 -5.48 1.15
N MET A 62 -4.25 -6.18 1.90
CA MET A 62 -3.59 -7.39 1.43
C MET A 62 -3.69 -8.47 2.48
N ARG A 63 -3.83 -9.71 2.06
CA ARG A 63 -3.88 -10.87 2.95
C ARG A 63 -3.08 -12.02 2.37
N GLY A 64 -2.35 -12.71 3.23
CA GLY A 64 -1.56 -13.86 2.83
C GLY A 64 -1.03 -14.63 4.02
N ALA A 65 -0.08 -15.51 3.78
CA ALA A 65 0.51 -16.35 4.82
C ALA A 65 1.85 -15.79 5.34
N ARG A 66 2.57 -15.08 4.49
CA ARG A 66 3.89 -14.54 4.82
C ARG A 66 4.11 -13.22 4.10
N LEU A 67 4.59 -12.23 4.82
CA LEU A 67 4.97 -10.94 4.24
C LEU A 67 6.41 -10.62 4.65
N GLU A 68 7.28 -10.42 3.66
CA GLU A 68 8.62 -9.93 3.88
C GLU A 68 8.68 -8.46 3.47
N VAL A 69 9.09 -7.60 4.39
CA VAL A 69 9.25 -6.16 4.14
C VAL A 69 10.72 -5.81 4.21
N ARG A 70 11.24 -5.24 3.16
CA ARG A 70 12.61 -4.72 3.09
C ARG A 70 12.58 -3.22 3.04
N GLN A 71 13.49 -2.59 3.76
CA GLN A 71 13.63 -1.14 3.77
C GLN A 71 15.03 -0.77 3.31
N ASP A 72 15.13 0.19 2.38
CA ASP A 72 16.42 0.69 1.94
C ASP A 72 16.88 1.87 2.81
N ALA A 73 18.10 2.38 2.52
CA ALA A 73 18.69 3.48 3.30
C ALA A 73 17.90 4.79 3.19
N ALA A 74 17.13 4.96 2.12
CA ALA A 74 16.30 6.14 1.91
C ALA A 74 14.92 6.02 2.57
N GLY A 75 14.61 4.87 3.20
CA GLY A 75 13.33 4.64 3.83
C GLY A 75 12.27 4.05 2.91
N ASN A 76 12.61 3.74 1.66
CA ASN A 76 11.69 3.07 0.76
C ASN A 76 11.46 1.63 1.19
N GLN A 77 10.24 1.16 1.01
CA GLN A 77 9.83 -0.18 1.42
C GLN A 77 9.47 -1.03 0.22
N PHE A 78 9.85 -2.28 0.27
CA PHE A 78 9.49 -3.29 -0.71
C PHE A 78 8.92 -4.51 0.02
N GLY A 79 7.70 -4.89 -0.33
CA GLY A 79 7.00 -5.99 0.33
C GLY A 79 6.76 -7.15 -0.61
N ILE A 80 6.94 -8.36 -0.10
CA ILE A 80 6.64 -9.59 -0.83
C ILE A 80 5.67 -10.41 0.01
N LEU A 81 4.45 -10.52 -0.47
CA LEU A 81 3.39 -11.27 0.19
C LEU A 81 3.17 -12.59 -0.55
N THR A 82 3.22 -13.70 0.19
CA THR A 82 3.01 -15.03 -0.37
C THR A 82 1.89 -15.73 0.37
N ALA A 83 1.18 -16.59 -0.36
CA ALA A 83 0.12 -17.43 0.19
C ALA A 83 0.67 -18.78 0.66
N GLU A 84 -0.15 -19.52 1.39
CA GLU A 84 0.11 -20.93 1.64
C GLU A 84 0.18 -21.70 0.32
N PRO A 85 0.96 -22.80 0.26
CA PRO A 85 1.00 -23.61 -0.94
C PRO A 85 -0.40 -24.03 -1.40
N GLY A 86 -0.68 -23.84 -2.68
CA GLY A 86 -1.98 -24.15 -3.26
C GLY A 86 -3.06 -23.08 -3.06
N GLN A 87 -2.75 -22.00 -2.35
CA GLN A 87 -3.67 -20.88 -2.14
C GLN A 87 -3.14 -19.64 -2.83
N ARG A 88 -3.93 -18.56 -2.80
CA ARG A 88 -3.54 -17.27 -3.37
C ARG A 88 -3.67 -16.17 -2.34
N ALA A 89 -2.74 -15.22 -2.39
CA ALA A 89 -2.80 -13.99 -1.61
C ALA A 89 -3.83 -13.06 -2.24
N PHE A 90 -4.40 -12.20 -1.42
CA PHE A 90 -5.45 -11.25 -1.82
C PHE A 90 -4.89 -9.84 -1.83
N PHE A 91 -5.30 -9.04 -2.82
CA PHE A 91 -4.99 -7.63 -2.94
C PHE A 91 -6.25 -6.84 -3.31
N ARG A 92 -6.42 -5.69 -2.66
CA ARG A 92 -7.54 -4.79 -2.95
C ARG A 92 -7.06 -3.35 -2.81
N GLN A 93 -7.47 -2.49 -3.73
CA GLN A 93 -7.19 -1.06 -3.68
C GLN A 93 -8.32 -0.28 -4.32
N LYS A 94 -8.69 0.85 -3.72
CA LYS A 94 -9.67 1.76 -4.30
C LYS A 94 -9.05 2.46 -5.49
N ARG A 95 -9.79 2.52 -6.59
CA ARG A 95 -9.36 3.26 -7.78
C ARG A 95 -9.43 4.75 -7.50
N GLU A 96 -8.42 5.44 -7.97
CA GLU A 96 -8.30 6.87 -7.77
C GLU A 96 -9.48 7.63 -8.38
N GLY A 97 -10.07 8.51 -7.57
CA GLY A 97 -11.17 9.38 -8.02
C GLY A 97 -12.48 8.65 -8.31
N LEU A 98 -12.55 7.35 -8.09
CA LEU A 98 -13.73 6.55 -8.34
C LEU A 98 -14.17 5.81 -7.07
N ASP A 99 -15.45 5.49 -7.01
CA ASP A 99 -16.00 4.72 -5.90
C ASP A 99 -15.98 3.22 -6.23
N GLU A 100 -14.89 2.78 -6.82
CA GLU A 100 -14.68 1.42 -7.27
C GLU A 100 -13.36 0.89 -6.71
N TYR A 101 -13.30 -0.44 -6.55
CA TYR A 101 -12.11 -1.13 -6.08
C TYR A 101 -11.56 -2.05 -7.17
N ILE A 102 -10.23 -2.17 -7.19
CA ILE A 102 -9.54 -3.23 -7.92
C ILE A 102 -9.24 -4.32 -6.92
N GLU A 103 -9.61 -5.55 -7.23
CA GLU A 103 -9.31 -6.71 -6.41
C GLU A 103 -8.58 -7.74 -7.26
N GLY A 104 -7.62 -8.42 -6.66
CA GLY A 104 -6.89 -9.45 -7.36
C GLY A 104 -6.38 -10.52 -6.41
N GLU A 105 -6.05 -11.66 -6.97
CA GLU A 105 -5.47 -12.79 -6.25
C GLU A 105 -4.30 -13.32 -7.04
N ALA A 106 -3.26 -13.77 -6.33
CA ALA A 106 -2.08 -14.38 -6.94
C ALA A 106 -1.35 -15.19 -5.87
N GLU A 107 -0.48 -16.09 -6.30
CA GLU A 107 0.37 -16.80 -5.35
C GLU A 107 1.34 -15.87 -4.66
N GLN A 108 1.73 -14.78 -5.33
CA GLN A 108 2.64 -13.79 -4.80
C GLN A 108 2.19 -12.38 -5.20
N VAL A 109 2.23 -11.46 -4.25
CA VAL A 109 1.98 -10.03 -4.47
C VAL A 109 3.22 -9.27 -4.02
N GLU A 110 3.78 -8.45 -4.91
CA GLU A 110 4.89 -7.57 -4.60
C GLU A 110 4.42 -6.12 -4.56
N TYR A 111 4.83 -5.39 -3.54
CA TYR A 111 4.52 -3.97 -3.41
C TYR A 111 5.79 -3.16 -3.30
N ASP A 112 5.90 -2.10 -4.10
CA ASP A 112 7.03 -1.18 -4.11
C ASP A 112 6.53 0.22 -3.75
N SER A 113 6.96 0.75 -2.60
CA SER A 113 6.54 2.07 -2.15
C SER A 113 7.16 3.21 -2.96
N THR A 114 8.28 2.96 -3.64
CA THR A 114 8.94 3.97 -4.47
C THR A 114 8.06 4.38 -5.65
N THR A 115 7.46 3.40 -6.29
CA THR A 115 6.61 3.60 -7.47
C THR A 115 5.12 3.49 -7.14
N ASP A 116 4.80 3.14 -5.90
CA ASP A 116 3.43 2.88 -5.44
C ASP A 116 2.75 1.84 -6.32
N THR A 117 3.47 0.78 -6.63
CA THR A 117 3.05 -0.26 -7.56
C THR A 117 2.87 -1.58 -6.85
N ALA A 118 1.75 -2.25 -7.12
CA ALA A 118 1.51 -3.62 -6.70
C ALA A 118 1.56 -4.53 -7.92
N ARG A 119 2.27 -5.66 -7.81
CA ARG A 119 2.41 -6.64 -8.87
C ARG A 119 1.91 -7.99 -8.37
N LEU A 120 0.97 -8.55 -9.08
CA LEU A 120 0.42 -9.87 -8.78
C LEU A 120 1.07 -10.88 -9.71
N MET A 121 1.68 -11.91 -9.14
CA MET A 121 2.50 -12.86 -9.88
C MET A 121 2.10 -14.29 -9.55
N ARG A 122 2.21 -15.17 -10.53
CA ARG A 122 1.87 -16.60 -10.45
C ARG A 122 0.39 -16.82 -10.22
N LYS A 123 -0.27 -17.38 -11.22
CA LYS A 123 -1.72 -17.64 -11.22
C LYS A 123 -2.52 -16.41 -10.83
N ALA A 124 -2.11 -15.24 -11.34
CA ALA A 124 -2.76 -13.98 -11.01
C ALA A 124 -4.09 -13.84 -11.71
N GLU A 125 -5.08 -13.34 -10.97
CA GLU A 125 -6.40 -12.97 -11.47
C GLU A 125 -6.79 -11.61 -10.93
N LEU A 126 -7.45 -10.84 -11.77
CA LEU A 126 -7.89 -9.51 -11.39
C LEU A 126 -9.41 -9.40 -11.52
#